data_2acb1a1dc9c9c49fef0166e85dd24cb4
#
_entry.id   2acb1a1dc9c9c49fef0166e85dd24cb4
#
_cell.length_a   1.000
_cell.length_b   1.000
_cell.length_c   1.000
_cell.angle_alpha   90.00
_cell.angle_beta   90.00
_cell.angle_gamma   90.00
#
_symmetry.space_group_name_H-M   'P 1'
#
loop_
_entity.id
_entity.type
_entity.pdbx_description
1 polymer ?
#
loop_
_entity_poly.entity_id
_entity_poly.type
_entity_poly.pdbx_seq_one_letter_code
_entity_poly.pdbx_strand_id
1 'polypeptide(L)'
;MTPQQTRRNDQRSIVPARTPRLRLKPKAPQSGYVDGAWWPRSEDLSVELPDLLAVLSVRLGRIDRVLYHLNAWVKAPRKLTTGGRTVRLDGYRLQPINTIEVLGLDGDRLTLLVVPSHTDAHDAHRTMMTAAQPHNAATVDGLLMISQRDRDIRTEASTAQECWESEGGTTASPRLAQLPG
;
A
#
# COMPACT_ATOMS: atom_id res chain seq x y z
N MET A 1 -35.48 -10.18 38.22
CA MET A 1 -35.34 -10.63 36.83
C MET A 1 -34.70 -9.51 36.03
N THR A 2 -33.40 -9.58 35.81
CA THR A 2 -32.62 -8.59 35.08
C THR A 2 -32.48 -9.03 33.64
N PRO A 3 -32.86 -8.25 32.63
CA PRO A 3 -32.63 -8.65 31.24
C PRO A 3 -31.14 -8.45 30.91
N GLN A 4 -30.47 -9.52 30.62
CA GLN A 4 -29.15 -9.51 29.98
C GLN A 4 -29.28 -8.90 28.58
N GLN A 5 -28.85 -7.66 28.46
CA GLN A 5 -28.61 -7.03 27.16
C GLN A 5 -27.42 -7.76 26.49
N THR A 6 -27.75 -8.69 25.61
CA THR A 6 -26.81 -9.26 24.64
C THR A 6 -26.28 -8.11 23.81
N ARG A 7 -25.06 -7.68 24.08
CA ARG A 7 -24.29 -6.81 23.18
C ARG A 7 -24.09 -7.58 21.88
N ARG A 8 -25.01 -7.38 20.94
CA ARG A 8 -24.79 -7.75 19.54
C ARG A 8 -23.59 -6.95 19.07
N ASN A 9 -22.48 -7.67 18.96
CA ASN A 9 -21.26 -7.19 18.32
C ASN A 9 -21.61 -6.88 16.87
N ASP A 10 -21.83 -5.61 16.57
CA ASP A 10 -22.18 -5.10 15.24
C ASP A 10 -20.93 -5.11 14.36
N GLN A 11 -20.36 -6.31 14.19
CA GLN A 11 -19.36 -6.58 13.17
C GLN A 11 -20.09 -6.66 11.83
N ARG A 12 -20.44 -5.49 11.29
CA ARG A 12 -20.77 -5.41 9.88
C ARG A 12 -19.53 -5.80 9.11
N SER A 13 -19.45 -7.06 8.72
CA SER A 13 -18.44 -7.55 7.79
C SER A 13 -18.58 -6.74 6.50
N ILE A 14 -17.57 -5.95 6.20
CA ILE A 14 -17.49 -5.22 4.94
C ILE A 14 -17.29 -6.28 3.86
N VAL A 15 -18.32 -6.50 3.04
CA VAL A 15 -18.20 -7.40 1.89
C VAL A 15 -17.48 -6.63 0.79
N PRO A 16 -16.34 -7.12 0.26
CA PRO A 16 -15.66 -6.46 -0.82
C PRO A 16 -16.53 -6.45 -2.08
N ALA A 17 -16.56 -5.33 -2.79
CA ALA A 17 -17.26 -5.21 -4.06
C ALA A 17 -16.63 -6.10 -5.14
N ARG A 18 -15.29 -6.25 -5.07
CA ARG A 18 -14.51 -7.15 -5.91
C ARG A 18 -13.51 -7.92 -5.06
N THR A 19 -13.33 -9.20 -5.35
CA THR A 19 -12.30 -10.00 -4.67
C THR A 19 -10.91 -9.43 -4.99
N PRO A 20 -10.14 -8.96 -4.00
CA PRO A 20 -8.80 -8.49 -4.23
C PRO A 20 -7.88 -9.65 -4.63
N ARG A 21 -6.93 -9.38 -5.51
CA ARG A 21 -5.89 -10.34 -5.88
C ARG A 21 -4.83 -10.36 -4.77
N LEU A 22 -5.08 -11.16 -3.75
CA LEU A 22 -4.33 -11.21 -2.50
C LEU A 22 -3.93 -12.64 -2.17
N ARG A 23 -2.69 -12.83 -1.71
CA ARG A 23 -2.21 -14.08 -1.12
C ARG A 23 -1.50 -13.75 0.20
N LEU A 24 -1.89 -14.42 1.27
CA LEU A 24 -1.32 -14.23 2.59
C LEU A 24 -0.59 -15.50 3.03
N LYS A 25 0.48 -15.34 3.79
CA LYS A 25 1.09 -16.44 4.55
C LYS A 25 0.08 -16.97 5.58
N PRO A 26 0.16 -18.26 5.93
CA PRO A 26 -0.61 -18.80 7.05
C PRO A 26 -0.38 -17.96 8.33
N LYS A 27 -1.37 -17.97 9.22
CA LYS A 27 -1.23 -17.31 10.54
C LYS A 27 -0.27 -18.14 11.40
N ALA A 28 1.02 -17.89 11.25
CA ALA A 28 2.12 -18.51 11.97
C ALA A 28 3.07 -17.41 12.44
N PRO A 29 4.09 -17.69 13.26
CA PRO A 29 5.10 -16.71 13.60
C PRO A 29 5.60 -16.02 12.33
N GLN A 30 5.61 -14.68 12.36
CA GLN A 30 6.03 -13.88 11.22
C GLN A 30 7.48 -14.21 10.85
N SER A 31 7.73 -14.58 9.62
CA SER A 31 9.05 -14.83 9.07
C SER A 31 9.22 -14.06 7.77
N GLY A 32 10.36 -13.38 7.64
CA GLY A 32 10.72 -12.61 6.45
C GLY A 32 10.13 -11.19 6.44
N TYR A 33 10.28 -10.55 5.29
CA TYR A 33 10.01 -9.10 5.13
C TYR A 33 8.53 -8.79 4.86
N VAL A 34 7.76 -9.76 4.36
CA VAL A 34 6.35 -9.57 4.01
C VAL A 34 5.50 -10.75 4.49
N ASP A 35 4.25 -10.47 4.79
CA ASP A 35 3.25 -11.44 5.25
C ASP A 35 2.39 -11.99 4.10
N GLY A 36 2.66 -11.54 2.89
CA GLY A 36 1.96 -11.93 1.68
C GLY A 36 2.18 -10.95 0.55
N ALA A 37 1.39 -11.09 -0.50
CA ALA A 37 1.43 -10.18 -1.64
C ALA A 37 0.03 -9.79 -2.11
N TRP A 38 -0.08 -8.58 -2.57
CA TRP A 38 -1.27 -7.98 -3.16
C TRP A 38 -0.95 -7.45 -4.56
N TRP A 39 -1.81 -7.75 -5.52
CA TRP A 39 -1.70 -7.28 -6.88
C TRP A 39 -2.90 -6.38 -7.24
N PRO A 40 -2.79 -5.05 -7.08
CA PRO A 40 -3.84 -4.10 -7.41
C PRO A 40 -4.11 -4.08 -8.93
N ARG A 41 -5.27 -3.59 -9.32
CA ARG A 41 -5.65 -3.44 -10.74
C ARG A 41 -5.26 -2.09 -11.31
N SER A 42 -5.06 -1.11 -10.42
CA SER A 42 -4.71 0.26 -10.78
C SER A 42 -3.68 0.84 -9.81
N GLU A 43 -3.22 2.04 -10.10
CA GLU A 43 -2.32 2.81 -9.23
C GLU A 43 -3.09 3.79 -8.33
N ASP A 44 -4.42 3.74 -8.33
CA ASP A 44 -5.26 4.53 -7.44
C ASP A 44 -5.54 3.79 -6.14
N LEU A 45 -4.79 4.16 -5.09
CA LEU A 45 -4.90 3.55 -3.78
C LEU A 45 -6.31 3.68 -3.19
N SER A 46 -7.00 4.77 -3.45
CA SER A 46 -8.35 5.05 -2.91
C SER A 46 -9.41 4.11 -3.48
N VAL A 47 -9.21 3.68 -4.71
CA VAL A 47 -10.11 2.75 -5.41
C VAL A 47 -9.85 1.30 -5.00
N GLU A 48 -8.58 0.95 -4.82
CA GLU A 48 -8.15 -0.43 -4.57
C GLU A 48 -8.24 -0.85 -3.09
N LEU A 49 -8.06 0.10 -2.16
CA LEU A 49 -8.03 -0.18 -0.72
C LEU A 49 -9.33 -0.73 -0.13
N PRO A 50 -10.53 -0.24 -0.48
CA PRO A 50 -11.76 -0.71 0.17
C PRO A 50 -11.92 -2.23 0.14
N ASP A 51 -11.68 -2.85 -0.99
CA ASP A 51 -11.79 -4.30 -1.15
C ASP A 51 -10.68 -5.05 -0.39
N LEU A 52 -9.46 -4.52 -0.41
CA LEU A 52 -8.33 -5.08 0.35
C LEU A 52 -8.62 -5.05 1.85
N LEU A 53 -9.04 -3.90 2.38
CA LEU A 53 -9.30 -3.71 3.80
C LEU A 53 -10.47 -4.56 4.27
N ALA A 54 -11.49 -4.78 3.43
CA ALA A 54 -12.60 -5.68 3.73
C ALA A 54 -12.10 -7.10 4.02
N VAL A 55 -11.19 -7.62 3.20
CA VAL A 55 -10.63 -8.97 3.40
C VAL A 55 -9.66 -9.01 4.58
N LEU A 56 -8.77 -8.01 4.71
CA LEU A 56 -7.78 -7.97 5.78
C LEU A 56 -8.41 -7.77 7.16
N SER A 57 -9.59 -7.15 7.24
CA SER A 57 -10.32 -6.98 8.50
C SER A 57 -10.71 -8.30 9.16
N VAL A 58 -10.82 -9.38 8.41
CA VAL A 58 -11.06 -10.74 8.94
C VAL A 58 -9.87 -11.21 9.79
N ARG A 59 -8.65 -10.80 9.41
CA ARG A 59 -7.40 -11.22 10.08
C ARG A 59 -6.91 -10.23 11.12
N LEU A 60 -7.03 -8.92 10.83
CA LEU A 60 -6.55 -7.82 11.67
C LEU A 60 -7.63 -7.22 12.58
N GLY A 61 -8.88 -7.67 12.44
CA GLY A 61 -9.98 -6.99 13.12
C GLY A 61 -10.19 -5.59 12.57
N ARG A 62 -10.41 -4.63 13.46
CA ARG A 62 -10.62 -3.22 13.09
C ARG A 62 -9.32 -2.59 12.61
N ILE A 63 -9.30 -2.13 11.37
CA ILE A 63 -8.15 -1.45 10.79
C ILE A 63 -8.20 0.04 11.15
N ASP A 64 -7.06 0.56 11.64
CA ASP A 64 -6.87 1.97 12.01
C ASP A 64 -6.12 2.75 10.94
N ARG A 65 -5.07 2.14 10.36
CA ARG A 65 -4.10 2.87 9.56
C ARG A 65 -3.51 2.03 8.43
N VAL A 66 -3.16 2.70 7.34
CA VAL A 66 -2.39 2.12 6.22
C VAL A 66 -1.18 3.01 5.96
N LEU A 67 0.01 2.41 5.91
CA LEU A 67 1.26 3.05 5.54
C LEU A 67 1.66 2.63 4.13
N TYR A 68 2.08 3.58 3.32
CA TYR A 68 2.45 3.32 1.93
C TYR A 68 3.55 4.26 1.43
N HIS A 69 4.24 3.89 0.36
CA HIS A 69 5.23 4.76 -0.26
C HIS A 69 4.53 5.81 -1.12
N LEU A 70 4.81 7.11 -0.86
CA LEU A 70 4.12 8.24 -1.49
C LEU A 70 4.17 8.23 -3.02
N ASN A 71 5.33 7.89 -3.59
CA ASN A 71 5.55 7.95 -5.03
C ASN A 71 5.10 6.68 -5.78
N ALA A 72 4.59 5.68 -5.06
CA ALA A 72 4.12 4.43 -5.67
C ALA A 72 2.65 4.49 -6.12
N TRP A 73 1.93 5.56 -5.77
CA TRP A 73 0.49 5.66 -5.96
C TRP A 73 0.08 7.05 -6.44
N VAL A 74 -1.02 7.12 -7.15
CA VAL A 74 -1.70 8.38 -7.40
C VAL A 74 -2.05 9.03 -6.05
N LYS A 75 -2.03 10.35 -5.97
CA LYS A 75 -2.27 11.11 -4.75
C LYS A 75 -3.52 10.63 -4.01
N ALA A 76 -3.31 10.01 -2.86
CA ALA A 76 -4.36 9.49 -2.01
C ALA A 76 -4.79 10.52 -0.93
N PRO A 77 -6.05 10.51 -0.48
CA PRO A 77 -6.50 11.33 0.63
C PRO A 77 -5.84 10.85 1.95
N ARG A 78 -5.77 11.71 2.94
CA ARG A 78 -5.24 11.33 4.28
C ARG A 78 -6.15 10.38 5.05
N LYS A 79 -7.39 10.27 4.66
CA LYS A 79 -8.41 9.43 5.31
C LYS A 79 -9.30 8.80 4.25
N LEU A 80 -9.60 7.53 4.42
CA LEU A 80 -10.52 6.79 3.57
C LEU A 80 -11.68 6.26 4.44
N THR A 81 -12.91 6.53 4.03
CA THR A 81 -14.08 5.98 4.68
C THR A 81 -14.54 4.74 3.92
N THR A 82 -14.53 3.60 4.56
CA THR A 82 -14.99 2.33 3.99
C THR A 82 -15.79 1.55 5.04
N GLY A 83 -16.92 0.97 4.64
CA GLY A 83 -17.80 0.23 5.54
C GLY A 83 -18.28 1.04 6.76
N GLY A 84 -18.49 2.35 6.61
CA GLY A 84 -18.87 3.23 7.70
C GLY A 84 -17.76 3.52 8.72
N ARG A 85 -16.51 3.18 8.40
CA ARG A 85 -15.34 3.43 9.25
C ARG A 85 -14.30 4.26 8.50
N THR A 86 -13.58 5.08 9.26
CA THR A 86 -12.51 5.90 8.71
C THR A 86 -11.16 5.26 9.03
N VAL A 87 -10.35 5.04 8.00
CA VAL A 87 -8.98 4.54 8.08
C VAL A 87 -8.03 5.66 7.69
N ARG A 88 -6.93 5.84 8.42
CA ARG A 88 -5.88 6.81 8.08
C ARG A 88 -4.99 6.26 6.99
N LEU A 89 -4.62 7.13 6.06
CA LEU A 89 -3.67 6.82 4.99
C LEU A 89 -2.44 7.70 5.18
N ASP A 90 -1.34 7.10 5.62
CA ASP A 90 -0.10 7.79 5.90
C ASP A 90 0.96 7.41 4.85
N GLY A 91 1.24 8.34 3.94
CA GLY A 91 2.27 8.18 2.93
C GLY A 91 3.63 8.62 3.45
N TYR A 92 4.65 7.79 3.25
CA TYR A 92 6.04 8.08 3.61
C TYR A 92 6.95 7.88 2.41
N ARG A 93 8.02 8.68 2.33
CA ARG A 93 9.06 8.54 1.29
C ARG A 93 10.07 7.44 1.63
N LEU A 94 10.27 7.19 2.92
CA LEU A 94 11.20 6.17 3.42
C LEU A 94 10.58 4.76 3.53
N GLN A 95 9.28 4.62 3.27
CA GLN A 95 8.64 3.32 3.18
C GLN A 95 9.25 2.55 2.00
N PRO A 96 9.61 1.27 2.14
CA PRO A 96 10.09 0.50 0.99
C PRO A 96 9.10 0.54 -0.18
N ILE A 97 9.59 0.86 -1.37
CA ILE A 97 8.79 0.87 -2.58
C ILE A 97 8.23 -0.55 -2.81
N ASN A 98 7.02 -0.63 -3.34
CA ASN A 98 6.29 -1.90 -3.52
C ASN A 98 5.94 -2.62 -2.22
N THR A 99 5.79 -1.87 -1.13
CA THR A 99 5.21 -2.40 0.11
C THR A 99 4.05 -1.54 0.59
N ILE A 100 3.12 -2.19 1.27
CA ILE A 100 2.05 -1.54 2.01
C ILE A 100 1.91 -2.21 3.37
N GLU A 101 1.75 -1.42 4.41
CA GLU A 101 1.59 -1.92 5.77
C GLU A 101 0.20 -1.54 6.29
N VAL A 102 -0.53 -2.52 6.79
CA VAL A 102 -1.89 -2.34 7.31
C VAL A 102 -1.89 -2.65 8.79
N LEU A 103 -2.32 -1.68 9.60
CA LEU A 103 -2.33 -1.77 11.05
C LEU A 103 -3.76 -1.89 11.56
N GLY A 104 -3.97 -2.92 12.38
CA GLY A 104 -5.17 -3.09 13.18
C GLY A 104 -5.16 -2.21 14.42
N LEU A 105 -6.33 -1.95 14.97
CA LEU A 105 -6.49 -1.17 16.21
C LEU A 105 -5.84 -1.85 17.43
N ASP A 106 -5.80 -3.18 17.44
CA ASP A 106 -5.26 -4.00 18.53
C ASP A 106 -3.73 -4.13 18.48
N GLY A 107 -3.07 -3.44 17.55
CA GLY A 107 -1.62 -3.45 17.36
C GLY A 107 -1.11 -4.50 16.39
N ASP A 108 -1.95 -5.38 15.91
CA ASP A 108 -1.60 -6.33 14.84
C ASP A 108 -1.30 -5.56 13.54
N ARG A 109 -0.31 -6.03 12.79
CA ARG A 109 0.06 -5.46 11.50
C ARG A 109 0.35 -6.53 10.47
N LEU A 110 0.14 -6.17 9.22
CA LEU A 110 0.50 -6.99 8.05
C LEU A 110 1.26 -6.11 7.06
N THR A 111 2.42 -6.60 6.65
CA THR A 111 3.21 -6.00 5.58
C THR A 111 3.02 -6.82 4.31
N LEU A 112 2.51 -6.18 3.26
CA LEU A 112 2.26 -6.83 1.97
C LEU A 112 3.23 -6.33 0.92
N LEU A 113 3.73 -7.26 0.11
CA LEU A 113 4.34 -6.92 -1.17
C LEU A 113 3.26 -6.39 -2.11
N VAL A 114 3.49 -5.25 -2.72
CA VAL A 114 2.65 -4.72 -3.79
C VAL A 114 3.25 -5.09 -5.13
N VAL A 115 2.60 -5.98 -5.84
CA VAL A 115 2.99 -6.31 -7.23
C VAL A 115 2.49 -5.18 -8.13
N PRO A 116 3.33 -4.57 -8.98
CA PRO A 116 2.90 -3.50 -9.87
C PRO A 116 1.70 -3.90 -10.74
N SER A 117 0.74 -2.99 -10.91
CA SER A 117 -0.54 -3.26 -11.61
C SER A 117 -0.35 -3.74 -13.06
N HIS A 118 0.72 -3.26 -13.71
CA HIS A 118 1.10 -3.57 -15.10
C HIS A 118 1.90 -4.87 -15.27
N THR A 119 2.20 -5.59 -14.17
CA THR A 119 2.94 -6.86 -14.24
C THR A 119 2.12 -7.90 -15.02
N ASP A 120 2.79 -8.68 -15.85
CA ASP A 120 2.16 -9.81 -16.56
C ASP A 120 1.48 -10.76 -15.57
N ALA A 121 0.33 -11.31 -15.97
CA ALA A 121 -0.51 -12.12 -15.08
C ALA A 121 0.19 -13.38 -14.56
N HIS A 122 1.03 -14.02 -15.39
CA HIS A 122 1.78 -15.21 -15.01
C HIS A 122 2.86 -14.87 -13.98
N ASP A 123 3.61 -13.79 -14.23
CA ASP A 123 4.68 -13.32 -13.34
C ASP A 123 4.11 -12.79 -12.02
N ALA A 124 3.02 -12.04 -12.06
CA ALA A 124 2.32 -11.57 -10.87
C ALA A 124 1.82 -12.74 -10.01
N HIS A 125 1.21 -13.74 -10.64
CA HIS A 125 0.75 -14.94 -9.91
C HIS A 125 1.92 -15.68 -9.25
N ARG A 126 3.00 -15.92 -9.99
CA ARG A 126 4.21 -16.56 -9.47
C ARG A 126 4.80 -15.80 -8.28
N THR A 127 4.93 -14.48 -8.40
CA THR A 127 5.42 -13.60 -7.33
C THR A 127 4.54 -13.69 -6.09
N MET A 128 3.22 -13.63 -6.26
CA MET A 128 2.27 -13.73 -5.15
C MET A 128 2.34 -15.09 -4.44
N MET A 129 2.46 -16.18 -5.19
CA MET A 129 2.60 -17.53 -4.63
C MET A 129 3.91 -17.69 -3.86
N THR A 130 5.02 -17.16 -4.39
CA THR A 130 6.33 -17.20 -3.73
C THR A 130 6.32 -16.36 -2.45
N ALA A 131 5.77 -15.14 -2.48
CA ALA A 131 5.68 -14.27 -1.31
C ALA A 131 4.81 -14.85 -0.18
N ALA A 132 3.81 -15.64 -0.53
CA ALA A 132 2.90 -16.29 0.43
C ALA A 132 3.40 -17.63 0.98
N GLN A 133 4.56 -18.11 0.53
CA GLN A 133 5.12 -19.37 1.06
C GLN A 133 5.49 -19.22 2.55
N PRO A 134 5.19 -20.21 3.38
CA PRO A 134 5.67 -20.25 4.77
C PRO A 134 7.20 -20.12 4.80
N HIS A 135 7.71 -19.36 5.75
CA HIS A 135 9.17 -19.16 5.95
C HIS A 135 9.92 -18.50 4.79
N ASN A 136 9.25 -17.97 3.79
CA ASN A 136 9.92 -17.18 2.76
C ASN A 136 10.48 -15.89 3.35
N ALA A 137 11.81 -15.73 3.29
CA ALA A 137 12.53 -14.57 3.78
C ALA A 137 13.15 -13.73 2.64
N ALA A 138 12.73 -13.94 1.41
CA ALA A 138 13.21 -13.16 0.28
C ALA A 138 12.86 -11.68 0.45
N THR A 139 13.78 -10.81 0.02
CA THR A 139 13.56 -9.36 0.02
C THR A 139 12.48 -8.98 -1.01
N VAL A 140 11.90 -7.79 -0.85
CA VAL A 140 10.92 -7.23 -1.80
C VAL A 140 11.47 -7.24 -3.23
N ASP A 141 12.71 -6.79 -3.41
CA ASP A 141 13.36 -6.75 -4.72
C ASP A 141 13.64 -8.14 -5.28
N GLY A 142 14.02 -9.09 -4.42
CA GLY A 142 14.21 -10.49 -4.81
C GLY A 142 12.91 -11.14 -5.27
N LEU A 143 11.79 -10.83 -4.60
CA LEU A 143 10.47 -11.33 -4.98
C LEU A 143 9.98 -10.75 -6.30
N LEU A 144 10.27 -9.48 -6.57
CA LEU A 144 9.92 -8.80 -7.81
C LEU A 144 10.95 -9.03 -8.94
N MET A 145 12.04 -9.77 -8.67
CA MET A 145 13.15 -9.97 -9.61
C MET A 145 13.76 -8.66 -10.13
N ILE A 146 13.77 -7.63 -9.29
CA ILE A 146 14.33 -6.33 -9.64
C ILE A 146 15.85 -6.43 -9.63
N SER A 147 16.49 -6.09 -10.77
CA SER A 147 17.96 -6.06 -10.89
C SER A 147 18.56 -4.96 -10.01
N GLN A 148 19.84 -5.10 -9.67
CA GLN A 148 20.58 -4.05 -8.96
C GLN A 148 20.54 -2.72 -9.73
N ARG A 149 20.69 -2.79 -11.05
CA ARG A 149 20.63 -1.63 -11.95
C ARG A 149 19.28 -0.89 -11.87
N ASP A 150 18.18 -1.63 -11.85
CA ASP A 150 16.84 -1.03 -11.74
C ASP A 150 16.61 -0.39 -10.36
N ARG A 151 17.22 -0.94 -9.32
CA ARG A 151 17.25 -0.33 -7.98
C ARG A 151 18.00 0.99 -7.97
N ASP A 152 19.18 1.02 -8.57
CA ASP A 152 20.03 2.21 -8.64
C ASP A 152 19.32 3.34 -9.41
N ILE A 153 18.76 3.05 -10.58
CA ILE A 153 17.97 4.01 -11.38
C ILE A 153 16.79 4.56 -10.57
N ARG A 154 16.08 3.71 -9.83
CA ARG A 154 14.93 4.12 -9.03
C ARG A 154 15.34 5.01 -7.86
N THR A 155 16.47 4.70 -7.22
CA THR A 155 17.02 5.49 -6.12
C THR A 155 17.46 6.86 -6.62
N GLU A 156 18.16 6.93 -7.74
CA GLU A 156 18.60 8.18 -8.37
C GLU A 156 17.40 9.06 -8.75
N ALA A 157 16.37 8.49 -9.36
CA ALA A 157 15.15 9.22 -9.73
C ALA A 157 14.43 9.78 -8.50
N SER A 158 14.36 9.02 -7.40
CA SER A 158 13.75 9.45 -6.14
C SER A 158 14.54 10.62 -5.52
N THR A 159 15.88 10.51 -5.50
CA THR A 159 16.76 11.56 -4.96
C THR A 159 16.69 12.84 -5.81
N ALA A 160 16.65 12.70 -7.14
CA ALA A 160 16.52 13.84 -8.05
C ALA A 160 15.18 14.58 -7.84
N GLN A 161 14.09 13.83 -7.61
CA GLN A 161 12.78 14.41 -7.33
C GLN A 161 12.75 15.15 -5.99
N GLU A 162 13.37 14.59 -4.95
CA GLU A 162 13.50 15.25 -3.65
C GLU A 162 14.30 16.54 -3.73
N CYS A 163 15.39 16.54 -4.51
CA CYS A 163 16.21 17.71 -4.75
C CYS A 163 15.42 18.82 -5.46
N TRP A 164 14.69 18.47 -6.52
CA TRP A 164 13.81 19.39 -7.24
C TRP A 164 12.73 20.01 -6.34
N GLU A 165 12.10 19.22 -5.50
CA GLU A 165 11.05 19.70 -4.59
C GLU A 165 11.62 20.56 -3.45
N SER A 166 12.87 20.32 -3.02
CA SER A 166 13.54 21.09 -1.96
C SER A 166 14.06 22.43 -2.43
N GLU A 167 14.44 22.54 -3.71
CA GLU A 167 14.94 23.79 -4.32
C GLU A 167 13.82 24.73 -4.77
N GLY A 168 12.54 24.39 -4.51
CA GLY A 168 11.38 25.23 -4.80
C GLY A 168 11.38 25.70 -6.25
N GLY A 169 10.68 25.01 -7.14
CA GLY A 169 10.55 25.34 -8.56
C GLY A 169 10.08 26.79 -8.76
N THR A 170 11.01 27.71 -8.84
CA THR A 170 10.74 29.09 -9.17
C THR A 170 10.48 29.17 -10.67
N THR A 171 9.21 29.13 -11.05
CA THR A 171 8.83 29.55 -12.41
C THR A 171 9.13 31.03 -12.57
N ALA A 172 10.31 31.35 -13.08
CA ALA A 172 10.61 32.66 -13.54
C ALA A 172 9.73 32.96 -14.76
N SER A 173 8.67 33.74 -14.55
CA SER A 173 7.90 34.35 -15.63
C SER A 173 8.82 35.24 -16.46
N PRO A 174 8.88 35.09 -17.80
CA PRO A 174 9.61 36.02 -18.63
C PRO A 174 8.92 37.39 -18.61
N ARG A 175 9.58 38.37 -18.02
CA ARG A 175 9.18 39.80 -18.13
C ARG A 175 9.26 40.19 -19.60
N LEU A 176 8.13 40.48 -20.21
CA LEU A 176 8.07 41.19 -21.49
C LEU A 176 8.78 42.51 -21.33
N ALA A 177 9.91 42.68 -22.01
CA ALA A 177 10.55 43.93 -22.18
C ALA A 177 9.69 44.82 -23.11
N GLN A 178 9.11 45.87 -22.58
CA GLN A 178 8.53 46.93 -23.38
C GLN A 178 9.68 47.75 -24.00
N LEU A 179 9.72 47.83 -25.32
CA LEU A 179 10.53 48.73 -26.07
C LEU A 179 9.91 50.13 -26.01
N PRO A 180 10.71 51.21 -25.78
CA PRO A 180 10.22 52.60 -25.96
C PRO A 180 10.19 52.97 -27.45
N GLY A 181 9.07 53.51 -27.90
CA GLY A 181 8.94 54.20 -29.17
C GLY A 181 9.24 55.69 -29.01
#